data_df6fc370b28b808a475f5f33f66b3938
#
_entry.id   df6fc370b28b808a475f5f33f66b3938
#
_cell.length_a   1.000
_cell.length_b   1.000
_cell.length_c   1.000
_cell.angle_alpha   90.00
_cell.angle_beta   90.00
_cell.angle_gamma   90.00
#
_symmetry.space_group_name_H-M   'P 1'
#
loop_
_entity.id
_entity.type
_entity.pdbx_description
1 polymer ?
#
loop_
_entity_poly.entity_id
_entity_poly.type
_entity_poly.pdbx_seq_one_letter_code
_entity_poly.pdbx_strand_id
1 'polypeptide(L)'
;EINNEKLKTQINQFWDDHITPTLFDYIKIPNKSPAFDKDWKKNGHMDKVLDMAKSWAEKHLPSGAELLVEETHGKTPLLLVDIPGTKNGNILMYGHLDKQPEMEGWNDGMGPWTPIIKDEKLYGRGGADDGYALFASLCAVNALFDQNLETPRILIFIEFCEESGSPDLPHYMDKCSERIGKPDLVICLDSGAGDYKRFWTTTSLRGLIG
;
A
#
# COMPACT_ATOMS: atom_id res chain seq x y z
N GLU A 1 3.49 -18.80 -20.67
CA GLU A 1 2.29 -17.95 -20.90
C GLU A 1 1.49 -17.78 -19.63
N ILE A 2 0.85 -16.62 -19.46
CA ILE A 2 0.00 -16.35 -18.28
C ILE A 2 -1.30 -17.18 -18.39
N ASN A 3 -1.62 -17.92 -17.34
CA ASN A 3 -2.91 -18.55 -17.20
C ASN A 3 -3.86 -17.60 -16.44
N ASN A 4 -4.70 -16.88 -17.17
CA ASN A 4 -5.58 -15.85 -16.63
C ASN A 4 -6.65 -16.41 -15.66
N GLU A 5 -7.18 -17.61 -15.91
CA GLU A 5 -8.17 -18.23 -15.02
C GLU A 5 -7.55 -18.63 -13.68
N LYS A 6 -6.34 -19.22 -13.73
CA LYS A 6 -5.58 -19.52 -12.52
C LYS A 6 -5.25 -18.23 -11.76
N LEU A 7 -4.78 -17.18 -12.46
CA LEU A 7 -4.45 -15.90 -11.87
C LEU A 7 -5.66 -15.31 -11.14
N LYS A 8 -6.81 -15.25 -11.80
CA LYS A 8 -8.04 -14.71 -11.21
C LYS A 8 -8.47 -15.49 -9.98
N THR A 9 -8.44 -16.82 -10.04
CA THR A 9 -8.81 -17.69 -8.90
C THR A 9 -7.89 -17.46 -7.72
N GLN A 10 -6.58 -17.44 -7.94
CA GLN A 10 -5.58 -17.22 -6.89
C GLN A 10 -5.71 -15.83 -6.24
N ILE A 11 -5.86 -14.78 -7.05
CA ILE A 11 -6.01 -13.41 -6.53
C ILE A 11 -7.28 -13.30 -5.70
N ASN A 12 -8.43 -13.78 -6.19
CA ASN A 12 -9.68 -13.70 -5.45
C ASN A 12 -9.58 -14.43 -4.10
N GLN A 13 -9.06 -15.65 -4.11
CA GLN A 13 -8.88 -16.42 -2.87
C GLN A 13 -7.91 -15.70 -1.90
N PHE A 14 -6.81 -15.15 -2.41
CA PHE A 14 -5.85 -14.42 -1.58
C PHE A 14 -6.47 -13.16 -0.95
N TRP A 15 -7.31 -12.45 -1.70
CA TRP A 15 -8.07 -11.31 -1.18
C TRP A 15 -9.02 -11.73 -0.06
N ASP A 16 -9.78 -12.78 -0.27
CA ASP A 16 -10.76 -13.26 0.71
C ASP A 16 -10.07 -13.77 1.99
N ASP A 17 -9.00 -14.55 1.84
CA ASP A 17 -8.35 -15.22 2.96
C ASP A 17 -7.36 -14.35 3.72
N HIS A 18 -6.71 -13.39 3.05
CA HIS A 18 -5.57 -12.66 3.63
C HIS A 18 -5.70 -11.14 3.59
N ILE A 19 -6.18 -10.53 2.49
CA ILE A 19 -6.20 -9.07 2.36
C ILE A 19 -7.42 -8.47 3.05
N THR A 20 -8.61 -8.95 2.76
CA THR A 20 -9.85 -8.42 3.34
C THR A 20 -9.83 -8.44 4.87
N PRO A 21 -9.47 -9.54 5.56
CA PRO A 21 -9.35 -9.55 7.02
C PRO A 21 -8.32 -8.54 7.54
N THR A 22 -7.20 -8.40 6.84
CA THR A 22 -6.15 -7.45 7.22
C THR A 22 -6.60 -6.01 7.06
N LEU A 23 -7.35 -5.69 6.00
CA LEU A 23 -7.93 -4.35 5.82
C LEU A 23 -8.96 -4.03 6.91
N PHE A 24 -9.74 -5.01 7.39
CA PHE A 24 -10.61 -4.82 8.55
C PHE A 24 -9.82 -4.38 9.79
N ASP A 25 -8.72 -5.04 10.08
CA ASP A 25 -7.90 -4.71 11.25
C ASP A 25 -7.16 -3.37 11.04
N TYR A 26 -6.69 -3.11 9.83
CA TYR A 26 -6.07 -1.83 9.48
C TYR A 26 -7.03 -0.65 9.64
N ILE A 27 -8.27 -0.74 9.14
CA ILE A 27 -9.27 0.33 9.23
C ILE A 27 -9.56 0.71 10.68
N LYS A 28 -9.55 -0.24 11.61
CA LYS A 28 -9.80 0.00 13.04
C LYS A 28 -8.74 0.87 13.72
N ILE A 29 -7.55 1.00 13.13
CA ILE A 29 -6.45 1.78 13.70
C ILE A 29 -6.53 3.22 13.17
N PRO A 30 -6.76 4.23 14.02
CA PRO A 30 -6.94 5.62 13.60
C PRO A 30 -5.59 6.33 13.39
N ASN A 31 -4.71 5.76 12.59
CA ASN A 31 -3.39 6.32 12.29
C ASN A 31 -3.47 7.45 11.26
N LYS A 32 -4.03 8.56 11.68
CA LYS A 32 -4.08 9.79 10.87
C LYS A 32 -2.69 10.30 10.56
N SER A 33 -2.54 10.88 9.38
CA SER A 33 -1.30 11.52 8.96
C SER A 33 -0.87 12.63 9.93
N PRO A 34 0.43 12.94 10.06
CA PRO A 34 0.94 13.93 11.02
C PRO A 34 0.30 15.31 10.93
N ALA A 35 -0.14 15.76 9.75
CA ALA A 35 -0.85 17.03 9.60
C ALA A 35 -2.19 17.05 10.37
N PHE A 36 -2.80 15.90 10.59
CA PHE A 36 -4.11 15.74 11.24
C PHE A 36 -4.02 15.18 12.66
N ASP A 37 -2.87 14.72 13.09
CA ASP A 37 -2.59 14.24 14.45
C ASP A 37 -1.19 14.70 14.89
N LYS A 38 -1.13 15.83 15.58
CA LYS A 38 0.14 16.39 16.07
C LYS A 38 0.83 15.49 17.11
N ASP A 39 0.06 14.64 17.79
CA ASP A 39 0.55 13.68 18.78
C ASP A 39 0.75 12.27 18.18
N TRP A 40 0.78 12.13 16.86
CA TRP A 40 0.84 10.85 16.14
C TRP A 40 1.88 9.88 16.70
N LYS A 41 3.07 10.39 17.04
CA LYS A 41 4.15 9.57 17.62
C LYS A 41 3.80 9.07 19.01
N LYS A 42 3.21 9.91 19.85
CA LYS A 42 2.79 9.57 21.22
C LYS A 42 1.60 8.62 21.23
N ASN A 43 0.68 8.79 20.30
CA ASN A 43 -0.51 7.96 20.16
C ASN A 43 -0.19 6.52 19.75
N GLY A 44 0.94 6.29 19.08
CA GLY A 44 1.43 4.95 18.70
C GLY A 44 0.59 4.24 17.64
N HIS A 45 -0.36 4.91 17.01
CA HIS A 45 -1.20 4.30 15.98
C HIS A 45 -0.41 4.01 14.70
N MET A 46 0.55 4.88 14.35
CA MET A 46 1.43 4.70 13.20
C MET A 46 2.34 3.49 13.41
N ASP A 47 2.92 3.36 14.61
CA ASP A 47 3.78 2.22 14.97
C ASP A 47 2.95 0.90 14.91
N LYS A 48 1.70 0.91 15.37
CA LYS A 48 0.79 -0.24 15.24
C LYS A 48 0.56 -0.67 13.79
N VAL A 49 0.34 0.29 12.89
CA VAL A 49 0.14 -0.01 11.47
C VAL A 49 1.43 -0.51 10.84
N LEU A 50 2.57 0.08 11.18
CA LEU A 50 3.89 -0.41 10.73
C LEU A 50 4.12 -1.86 11.16
N ASP A 51 3.91 -2.19 12.43
CA ASP A 51 4.09 -3.54 12.97
C ASP A 51 3.15 -4.55 12.28
N MET A 52 1.89 -4.16 12.07
CA MET A 52 0.91 -5.00 11.36
C MET A 52 1.35 -5.24 9.91
N ALA A 53 1.70 -4.18 9.18
CA ALA A 53 2.12 -4.25 7.78
C ALA A 53 3.39 -5.08 7.62
N LYS A 54 4.39 -4.86 8.48
CA LYS A 54 5.63 -5.62 8.54
C LYS A 54 5.36 -7.10 8.79
N SER A 55 4.63 -7.42 9.85
CA SER A 55 4.32 -8.81 10.22
C SER A 55 3.52 -9.55 9.14
N TRP A 56 2.62 -8.85 8.47
CA TRP A 56 1.87 -9.41 7.35
C TRP A 56 2.77 -9.63 6.13
N ALA A 57 3.57 -8.64 5.77
CA ALA A 57 4.48 -8.74 4.64
C ALA A 57 5.50 -9.88 4.84
N GLU A 58 6.10 -10.03 6.02
CA GLU A 58 7.03 -11.12 6.36
C GLU A 58 6.44 -12.51 6.06
N LYS A 59 5.14 -12.71 6.30
CA LYS A 59 4.44 -13.98 6.04
C LYS A 59 4.18 -14.24 4.55
N HIS A 60 4.22 -13.20 3.73
CA HIS A 60 3.83 -13.25 2.33
C HIS A 60 4.96 -12.84 1.38
N LEU A 61 6.20 -12.75 1.88
CA LEU A 61 7.36 -12.44 1.05
C LEU A 61 7.58 -13.54 0.02
N PRO A 62 7.73 -13.20 -1.26
CA PRO A 62 8.22 -14.17 -2.23
C PRO A 62 9.66 -14.56 -1.95
N SER A 63 10.07 -15.71 -2.46
CA SER A 63 11.43 -16.23 -2.26
C SER A 63 12.49 -15.24 -2.73
N GLY A 64 13.48 -14.99 -1.88
CA GLY A 64 14.59 -14.07 -2.14
C GLY A 64 14.27 -12.58 -1.92
N ALA A 65 13.04 -12.24 -1.55
CA ALA A 65 12.69 -10.86 -1.24
C ALA A 65 13.23 -10.44 0.14
N GLU A 66 13.57 -9.16 0.25
CA GLU A 66 13.96 -8.51 1.50
C GLU A 66 12.89 -7.52 1.95
N LEU A 67 12.53 -7.55 3.23
CA LEU A 67 11.72 -6.53 3.87
C LEU A 67 12.61 -5.62 4.70
N LEU A 68 12.48 -4.31 4.48
CA LEU A 68 13.24 -3.31 5.20
C LEU A 68 12.30 -2.25 5.77
N VAL A 69 12.64 -1.77 6.96
CA VAL A 69 12.02 -0.61 7.58
C VAL A 69 13.09 0.45 7.78
N GLU A 70 12.85 1.61 7.23
CA GLU A 70 13.71 2.77 7.43
C GLU A 70 13.05 3.73 8.42
N GLU A 71 13.76 4.04 9.48
CA GLU A 71 13.34 5.00 10.48
C GLU A 71 14.36 6.13 10.61
N THR A 72 13.87 7.33 10.80
CA THR A 72 14.68 8.51 11.07
C THR A 72 14.00 9.32 12.16
N HIS A 73 14.78 9.77 13.14
CA HIS A 73 14.26 10.54 14.26
C HIS A 73 13.43 11.76 13.77
N GLY A 74 12.24 11.93 14.32
CA GLY A 74 11.33 13.03 13.96
C GLY A 74 10.55 12.85 12.67
N LYS A 75 10.73 11.72 11.97
CA LYS A 75 10.03 11.39 10.71
C LYS A 75 9.12 10.18 10.88
N THR A 76 8.15 10.08 9.99
CA THR A 76 7.38 8.85 9.83
C THR A 76 8.25 7.73 9.26
N PRO A 77 7.92 6.46 9.46
CA PRO A 77 8.71 5.37 8.90
C PRO A 77 8.52 5.22 7.40
N LEU A 78 9.41 4.43 6.77
CA LEU A 78 9.26 3.92 5.42
C LEU A 78 9.36 2.40 5.45
N LEU A 79 8.49 1.70 4.74
CA LEU A 79 8.55 0.26 4.53
C LEU A 79 8.88 -0.06 3.07
N LEU A 80 9.89 -0.90 2.88
CA LEU A 80 10.33 -1.34 1.56
C LEU A 80 10.25 -2.86 1.45
N VAL A 81 9.82 -3.36 0.31
CA VAL A 81 9.98 -4.77 -0.07
C VAL A 81 10.75 -4.83 -1.37
N ASP A 82 11.94 -5.37 -1.32
CA ASP A 82 12.85 -5.51 -2.47
C ASP A 82 12.80 -6.93 -2.99
N ILE A 83 12.27 -7.12 -4.18
CA ILE A 83 12.01 -8.42 -4.78
C ILE A 83 12.92 -8.58 -5.99
N PRO A 84 13.89 -9.51 -5.94
CA PRO A 84 14.80 -9.72 -7.07
C PRO A 84 14.04 -10.21 -8.30
N GLY A 85 14.43 -9.72 -9.45
CA GLY A 85 13.89 -10.15 -10.74
C GLY A 85 14.80 -11.13 -11.45
N THR A 86 14.24 -11.81 -12.44
CA THR A 86 14.95 -12.71 -13.37
C THR A 86 15.12 -12.11 -14.76
N LYS A 87 14.46 -10.97 -15.00
CA LYS A 87 14.57 -10.14 -16.23
C LYS A 87 15.24 -8.82 -15.94
N ASN A 88 15.75 -8.21 -16.99
CA ASN A 88 16.19 -6.81 -16.94
C ASN A 88 15.00 -5.90 -16.66
N GLY A 89 15.25 -4.85 -15.91
CA GLY A 89 14.28 -3.80 -15.56
C GLY A 89 14.10 -3.63 -14.06
N ASN A 90 13.51 -2.50 -13.70
CA ASN A 90 13.26 -2.08 -12.34
C ASN A 90 11.88 -1.44 -12.26
N ILE A 91 10.97 -2.03 -11.48
CA ILE A 91 9.61 -1.53 -11.27
C ILE A 91 9.53 -1.02 -9.83
N LEU A 92 9.04 0.20 -9.66
CA LEU A 92 8.71 0.75 -8.36
C LEU A 92 7.19 0.75 -8.19
N MET A 93 6.69 0.11 -7.15
CA MET A 93 5.28 0.14 -6.76
C MET A 93 5.14 1.00 -5.50
N TYR A 94 4.41 2.09 -5.62
CA TYR A 94 4.25 3.08 -4.57
C TYR A 94 2.86 3.01 -3.94
N GLY A 95 2.80 3.24 -2.65
CA GLY A 95 1.59 3.46 -1.87
C GLY A 95 1.89 4.07 -0.52
N HIS A 96 0.87 4.30 0.29
CA HIS A 96 1.00 4.83 1.64
C HIS A 96 0.08 4.13 2.65
N LEU A 97 0.39 4.28 3.93
CA LEU A 97 -0.40 3.64 5.00
C LEU A 97 -0.90 4.61 6.07
N ASP A 98 -0.61 5.91 5.96
CA ASP A 98 -1.26 6.93 6.77
C ASP A 98 -2.66 7.27 6.23
N LYS A 99 -3.45 7.98 6.99
CA LYS A 99 -4.87 8.20 6.69
C LYS A 99 -5.29 9.65 6.80
N GLN A 100 -6.26 10.02 5.98
CA GLN A 100 -7.08 11.23 6.13
C GLN A 100 -7.87 11.20 7.45
N PRO A 101 -8.39 12.35 7.90
CA PRO A 101 -9.30 12.43 9.05
C PRO A 101 -10.58 11.63 8.88
N GLU A 102 -11.34 11.59 9.95
CA GLU A 102 -12.59 10.84 10.10
C GLU A 102 -13.63 11.10 9.02
N MET A 103 -13.78 12.36 8.56
CA MET A 103 -14.89 12.86 7.76
C MET A 103 -16.26 12.73 8.46
N GLU A 104 -17.24 13.41 7.91
CA GLU A 104 -18.63 13.40 8.37
C GLU A 104 -19.55 12.73 7.32
N GLY A 105 -20.79 12.45 7.70
CA GLY A 105 -21.80 11.91 6.78
C GLY A 105 -21.78 10.40 6.59
N TRP A 106 -21.18 9.66 7.51
CA TRP A 106 -21.25 8.20 7.49
C TRP A 106 -22.70 7.73 7.68
N ASN A 107 -23.11 6.72 6.93
CA ASN A 107 -24.42 6.10 7.08
C ASN A 107 -24.55 5.35 8.44
N ASP A 108 -25.78 5.11 8.86
CA ASP A 108 -26.06 4.36 10.10
C ASP A 108 -25.32 3.01 10.13
N GLY A 109 -24.62 2.75 11.22
CA GLY A 109 -23.81 1.55 11.43
C GLY A 109 -22.45 1.57 10.73
N MET A 110 -22.10 2.63 9.99
CA MET A 110 -20.81 2.87 9.37
C MET A 110 -20.03 3.95 10.11
N GLY A 111 -18.71 3.92 9.96
CA GLY A 111 -17.84 4.93 10.55
C GLY A 111 -16.41 4.80 10.01
N PRO A 112 -15.58 5.81 10.23
CA PRO A 112 -14.21 5.82 9.69
C PRO A 112 -13.39 4.63 10.20
N TRP A 113 -13.54 4.27 11.45
CA TRP A 113 -12.79 3.20 12.13
C TRP A 113 -13.63 1.95 12.39
N THR A 114 -14.80 1.85 11.77
CA THR A 114 -15.75 0.75 11.90
C THR A 114 -15.89 0.05 10.54
N PRO A 115 -15.00 -0.89 10.21
CA PRO A 115 -15.06 -1.59 8.93
C PRO A 115 -16.33 -2.43 8.82
N ILE A 116 -16.99 -2.33 7.68
CA ILE A 116 -18.17 -3.13 7.37
C ILE A 116 -18.17 -3.52 5.89
N ILE A 117 -18.57 -4.75 5.59
CA ILE A 117 -18.89 -5.15 4.23
C ILE A 117 -20.40 -5.08 4.03
N LYS A 118 -20.82 -4.33 3.02
CA LYS A 118 -22.20 -4.22 2.57
C LYS A 118 -22.23 -4.17 1.05
N ASP A 119 -23.08 -4.97 0.45
CA ASP A 119 -23.24 -5.05 -1.02
C ASP A 119 -21.88 -5.27 -1.73
N GLU A 120 -21.10 -6.23 -1.24
CA GLU A 120 -19.76 -6.60 -1.74
C GLU A 120 -18.71 -5.47 -1.69
N LYS A 121 -18.94 -4.43 -0.89
CA LYS A 121 -18.03 -3.30 -0.71
C LYS A 121 -17.59 -3.18 0.73
N LEU A 122 -16.29 -3.03 0.95
CA LEU A 122 -15.72 -2.71 2.25
C LEU A 122 -15.75 -1.20 2.48
N TYR A 123 -16.38 -0.77 3.55
CA TYR A 123 -16.45 0.62 3.98
C TYR A 123 -15.56 0.86 5.19
N GLY A 124 -14.88 2.00 5.19
CA GLY A 124 -14.02 2.48 6.27
C GLY A 124 -12.95 3.41 5.75
N ARG A 125 -12.37 4.23 6.63
CA ARG A 125 -11.31 5.16 6.25
C ARG A 125 -10.00 4.41 5.99
N GLY A 126 -9.34 4.73 4.87
CA GLY A 126 -8.02 4.23 4.52
C GLY A 126 -8.00 2.88 3.78
N GLY A 127 -9.15 2.19 3.62
CA GLY A 127 -9.17 0.89 2.93
C GLY A 127 -8.82 0.98 1.46
N ALA A 128 -9.34 1.97 0.75
CA ALA A 128 -9.07 2.23 -0.66
C ALA A 128 -8.02 3.33 -0.89
N ASP A 129 -7.84 4.19 0.07
CA ASP A 129 -6.91 5.32 0.07
C ASP A 129 -6.04 5.23 1.33
N ASP A 130 -4.90 4.58 1.28
CA ASP A 130 -4.34 3.70 0.26
C ASP A 130 -3.92 2.35 0.88
N GLY A 131 -4.59 1.95 1.97
CA GLY A 131 -4.21 0.79 2.79
C GLY A 131 -4.07 -0.53 2.04
N TYR A 132 -4.71 -0.68 0.89
CA TYR A 132 -4.62 -1.91 0.10
C TYR A 132 -3.31 -2.06 -0.68
N ALA A 133 -2.58 -0.97 -0.93
CA ALA A 133 -1.46 -0.93 -1.88
C ALA A 133 -0.36 -1.95 -1.61
N LEU A 134 0.14 -2.04 -0.37
CA LEU A 134 1.15 -3.03 0.01
C LEU A 134 0.66 -4.46 -0.23
N PHE A 135 -0.54 -4.75 0.23
CA PHE A 135 -1.11 -6.10 0.22
C PHE A 135 -1.43 -6.55 -1.21
N ALA A 136 -2.02 -5.68 -2.01
CA ALA A 136 -2.31 -5.93 -3.42
C ALA A 136 -1.04 -6.11 -4.25
N SER A 137 0.00 -5.33 -3.98
CA SER A 137 1.30 -5.46 -4.63
C SER A 137 1.93 -6.82 -4.40
N LEU A 138 1.99 -7.27 -3.15
CA LEU A 138 2.51 -8.60 -2.80
C LEU A 138 1.64 -9.73 -3.37
N CYS A 139 0.32 -9.57 -3.35
CA CYS A 139 -0.60 -10.52 -3.98
C CYS A 139 -0.30 -10.68 -5.48
N ALA A 140 -0.16 -9.57 -6.20
CA ALA A 140 0.12 -9.59 -7.63
C ALA A 140 1.44 -10.27 -7.95
N VAL A 141 2.51 -9.96 -7.22
CA VAL A 141 3.83 -10.56 -7.43
C VAL A 141 3.81 -12.06 -7.12
N ASN A 142 3.22 -12.46 -5.99
CA ASN A 142 3.11 -13.88 -5.64
C ASN A 142 2.32 -14.67 -6.68
N ALA A 143 1.23 -14.11 -7.21
CA ALA A 143 0.44 -14.75 -8.25
C ALA A 143 1.21 -14.96 -9.56
N LEU A 144 2.16 -14.07 -9.90
CA LEU A 144 3.07 -14.26 -11.03
C LEU A 144 4.12 -15.35 -10.72
N PHE A 145 4.69 -15.35 -9.53
CA PHE A 145 5.70 -16.32 -9.11
C PHE A 145 5.13 -17.74 -9.02
N ASP A 146 3.89 -17.89 -8.55
CA ASP A 146 3.18 -19.18 -8.51
C ASP A 146 2.92 -19.78 -9.90
N GLN A 147 3.02 -18.97 -10.94
CA GLN A 147 2.98 -19.43 -12.33
C GLN A 147 4.37 -19.57 -12.94
N ASN A 148 5.44 -19.42 -12.16
CA ASN A 148 6.84 -19.43 -12.61
C ASN A 148 7.11 -18.41 -13.73
N LEU A 149 6.49 -17.24 -13.64
CA LEU A 149 6.71 -16.17 -14.60
C LEU A 149 7.92 -15.35 -14.19
N GLU A 150 8.73 -15.02 -15.19
CA GLU A 150 9.87 -14.13 -15.00
C GLU A 150 9.40 -12.67 -14.84
N THR A 151 9.96 -11.98 -13.87
CA THR A 151 9.67 -10.57 -13.61
C THR A 151 10.94 -9.74 -13.59
N PRO A 152 10.89 -8.43 -13.91
CA PRO A 152 11.93 -7.48 -13.53
C PRO A 152 12.05 -7.42 -11.99
N ARG A 153 13.12 -6.78 -11.50
CA ARG A 153 13.18 -6.42 -10.08
C ARG A 153 12.00 -5.52 -9.72
N ILE A 154 11.37 -5.78 -8.57
CA ILE A 154 10.23 -4.99 -8.08
C ILE A 154 10.59 -4.44 -6.70
N LEU A 155 10.50 -3.13 -6.53
CA LEU A 155 10.61 -2.46 -5.25
C LEU A 155 9.24 -1.91 -4.86
N ILE A 156 8.67 -2.43 -3.77
CA ILE A 156 7.45 -1.87 -3.16
C ILE A 156 7.91 -0.83 -2.15
N PHE A 157 7.39 0.39 -2.27
CA PHE A 157 7.77 1.56 -1.49
C PHE A 157 6.54 2.14 -0.83
N ILE A 158 6.45 2.05 0.50
CA ILE A 158 5.27 2.45 1.27
C ILE A 158 5.66 3.52 2.30
N GLU A 159 5.19 4.74 2.09
CA GLU A 159 5.36 5.85 3.02
C GLU A 159 4.22 5.96 4.04
N PHE A 160 4.41 6.78 5.06
CA PHE A 160 3.47 6.94 6.17
C PHE A 160 3.13 8.42 6.47
N CYS A 161 3.24 9.30 5.46
CA CYS A 161 2.87 10.72 5.59
C CYS A 161 2.39 11.35 4.28
N GLU A 162 1.85 10.56 3.35
CA GLU A 162 1.36 11.02 2.05
C GLU A 162 0.27 12.08 2.23
N GLU A 163 -0.68 11.83 3.11
CA GLU A 163 -1.83 12.68 3.39
C GLU A 163 -1.48 14.02 4.09
N SER A 164 -0.23 14.15 4.49
CA SER A 164 0.38 15.40 4.95
C SER A 164 1.16 16.12 3.85
N GLY A 165 1.09 15.67 2.60
CA GLY A 165 1.87 16.18 1.48
C GLY A 165 3.29 15.60 1.38
N SER A 166 3.50 14.40 1.91
CA SER A 166 4.76 13.63 1.82
C SER A 166 6.01 14.40 2.30
N PRO A 167 6.01 15.08 3.45
CA PRO A 167 7.15 15.92 3.86
C PRO A 167 8.42 15.11 4.11
N ASP A 168 8.30 13.82 4.41
CA ASP A 168 9.43 12.94 4.68
C ASP A 168 9.93 12.18 3.44
N LEU A 169 9.15 12.14 2.37
CA LEU A 169 9.46 11.41 1.14
C LEU A 169 10.81 11.83 0.51
N PRO A 170 11.13 13.13 0.34
CA PRO A 170 12.43 13.53 -0.23
C PRO A 170 13.62 12.98 0.54
N HIS A 171 13.55 12.97 1.89
CA HIS A 171 14.60 12.40 2.74
C HIS A 171 14.81 10.91 2.45
N TYR A 172 13.73 10.13 2.36
CA TYR A 172 13.83 8.71 2.10
C TYR A 172 14.21 8.39 0.66
N MET A 173 13.80 9.20 -0.30
CA MET A 173 14.27 9.09 -1.68
C MET A 173 15.78 9.25 -1.78
N ASP A 174 16.35 10.21 -1.07
CA ASP A 174 17.80 10.42 -1.00
C ASP A 174 18.50 9.29 -0.25
N LYS A 175 18.01 8.94 0.95
CA LYS A 175 18.59 7.89 1.81
C LYS A 175 18.62 6.53 1.13
N CYS A 176 17.59 6.20 0.39
CA CYS A 176 17.43 4.90 -0.27
C CYS A 176 17.77 4.95 -1.78
N SER A 177 18.38 6.02 -2.25
CA SER A 177 18.61 6.27 -3.70
C SER A 177 19.32 5.14 -4.41
N GLU A 178 20.34 4.54 -3.81
CA GLU A 178 21.05 3.38 -4.38
C GLU A 178 20.13 2.16 -4.52
N ARG A 179 19.26 1.91 -3.53
CA ARG A 179 18.31 0.79 -3.56
C ARG A 179 17.16 1.05 -4.54
N ILE A 180 16.66 2.27 -4.59
CA ILE A 180 15.61 2.66 -5.56
C ILE A 180 16.15 2.53 -6.97
N GLY A 181 17.38 2.95 -7.21
CA GLY A 181 17.99 2.96 -8.53
C GLY A 181 17.22 3.86 -9.50
N LYS A 182 17.14 3.42 -10.74
CA LYS A 182 16.36 4.10 -11.79
C LYS A 182 15.21 3.20 -12.21
N PRO A 183 13.98 3.46 -11.75
CA PRO A 183 12.81 2.72 -12.20
C PRO A 183 12.54 2.93 -13.70
N ASP A 184 12.23 1.85 -14.39
CA ASP A 184 11.74 1.87 -15.78
C ASP A 184 10.23 2.10 -15.81
N LEU A 185 9.54 1.70 -14.74
CA LEU A 185 8.11 1.87 -14.54
C LEU A 185 7.82 2.19 -13.08
N VAL A 186 6.98 3.18 -12.83
CA VAL A 186 6.40 3.48 -11.53
C VAL A 186 4.91 3.17 -11.57
N ILE A 187 4.45 2.34 -10.65
CA ILE A 187 3.03 2.03 -10.46
C ILE A 187 2.60 2.66 -9.14
N CYS A 188 1.81 3.72 -9.24
CA CYS A 188 1.19 4.36 -8.09
C CYS A 188 -0.22 3.78 -7.93
N LEU A 189 -0.49 3.15 -6.79
CA LEU A 189 -1.76 2.48 -6.53
C LEU A 189 -2.79 3.40 -5.86
N ASP A 190 -2.43 4.64 -5.65
CA ASP A 190 -3.26 5.69 -5.07
C ASP A 190 -4.01 6.47 -6.15
N SER A 191 -5.04 5.86 -6.71
CA SER A 191 -5.86 6.48 -7.76
C SER A 191 -7.33 6.12 -7.61
N GLY A 192 -8.19 7.12 -7.77
CA GLY A 192 -9.63 6.93 -7.72
C GLY A 192 -10.18 6.17 -8.93
N ALA A 193 -11.33 5.54 -8.75
CA ALA A 193 -12.08 4.87 -9.81
C ALA A 193 -13.43 5.57 -10.02
N GLY A 194 -13.83 5.76 -11.28
CA GLY A 194 -15.12 6.32 -11.62
C GLY A 194 -16.27 5.31 -11.48
N ASP A 195 -15.98 4.02 -11.54
CA ASP A 195 -16.90 2.90 -11.28
C ASP A 195 -16.15 1.61 -10.95
N TYR A 196 -16.85 0.57 -10.50
CA TYR A 196 -16.30 -0.74 -10.15
C TYR A 196 -16.28 -1.76 -11.31
N LYS A 197 -16.59 -1.34 -12.53
CA LYS A 197 -16.68 -2.23 -13.69
C LYS A 197 -15.50 -2.10 -14.65
N ARG A 198 -14.80 -0.97 -14.60
CA ARG A 198 -13.71 -0.62 -15.51
C ARG A 198 -12.42 -0.43 -14.72
N PHE A 199 -11.31 -0.85 -15.31
CA PHE A 199 -9.99 -0.49 -14.82
C PHE A 199 -9.69 0.96 -15.19
N TRP A 200 -9.44 1.79 -14.19
CA TRP A 200 -9.15 3.21 -14.35
C TRP A 200 -7.65 3.44 -14.18
N THR A 201 -7.05 4.12 -15.15
CA THR A 201 -5.64 4.50 -15.10
C THR A 201 -5.50 6.01 -15.27
N THR A 202 -4.69 6.63 -14.42
CA THR A 202 -4.26 8.02 -14.59
C THR A 202 -2.93 8.01 -15.32
N THR A 203 -2.88 8.61 -16.50
CA THR A 203 -1.68 8.62 -17.36
C THR A 203 -0.93 9.95 -17.33
N SER A 204 -1.53 10.99 -16.77
CA SER A 204 -0.92 12.31 -16.63
C SER A 204 -1.52 13.06 -15.45
N LEU A 205 -0.73 13.94 -14.85
CA LEU A 205 -1.15 14.84 -13.78
C LEU A 205 -1.02 16.29 -14.27
N ARG A 206 -1.96 17.12 -13.86
CA ARG A 206 -1.84 18.57 -14.04
C ARG A 206 -1.02 19.14 -12.89
N GLY A 207 -0.30 20.25 -13.15
CA GLY A 207 0.33 21.04 -12.10
C GLY A 207 -0.70 21.71 -11.20
N LEU A 208 -0.35 21.88 -9.93
CA LEU A 208 -1.07 22.69 -8.97
C LEU A 208 -0.21 23.89 -8.61
N ILE A 209 -0.79 25.10 -8.66
CA ILE A 209 -0.16 26.33 -8.17
C ILE A 209 -1.05 26.84 -7.05
N GLY A 210 -0.48 26.95 -5.85
CA GLY A 210 -1.12 27.51 -4.66
C GLY A 210 -0.43 28.78 -4.20
#